data_08721917d2c0a7b13fc27e75f8a05a5b
#
_entry.id   08721917d2c0a7b13fc27e75f8a05a5b
#
_cell.length_a   1.000
_cell.length_b   1.000
_cell.length_c   1.000
_cell.angle_alpha   90.00
_cell.angle_beta   90.00
_cell.angle_gamma   90.00
#
_symmetry.space_group_name_H-M   'P 1'
#
loop_
_entity.id
_entity.type
_entity.pdbx_description
1 polymer ?
#
loop_
_entity_poly.entity_id
_entity_poly.type
_entity_poly.pdbx_seq_one_letter_code
_entity_poly.pdbx_strand_id
1 'polypeptide(L)'
;INISGKQYKASEGARVRVPKQSGDEGSTLTFNEVLLFSDGKNTEVGTPTVSGASVTATIIDHGRDRKILVYKKKRRKGYQRKNGHRQWFTDLEIKKIKASISPKAKSASKKAEPVIDKSSQEEE
;
A
#
# COMPACT_ATOMS: atom_id res chain seq x y z
N ILE A 1 1.50 -3.58 -0.49
CA ILE A 1 1.55 -2.45 0.45
C ILE A 1 2.51 -1.38 -0.04
N ASN A 2 2.21 -0.12 0.29
CA ASN A 2 3.10 1.00 0.04
C ASN A 2 3.89 1.33 1.32
N ILE A 3 5.21 1.34 1.24
CA ILE A 3 6.09 1.70 2.35
C ILE A 3 7.12 2.72 1.84
N SER A 4 7.13 3.90 2.43
CA SER A 4 8.06 5.00 2.05
C SER A 4 8.09 5.27 0.54
N GLY A 5 6.93 5.29 -0.11
CA GLY A 5 6.77 5.55 -1.54
C GLY A 5 7.15 4.39 -2.47
N LYS A 6 7.42 3.20 -1.93
CA LYS A 6 7.69 2.00 -2.71
C LYS A 6 6.67 0.92 -2.43
N GLN A 7 6.31 0.17 -3.46
CA GLN A 7 5.35 -0.92 -3.36
C GLN A 7 6.05 -2.25 -3.11
N TYR A 8 5.51 -3.02 -2.19
CA TYR A 8 6.05 -4.32 -1.81
C TYR A 8 4.95 -5.37 -1.79
N LYS A 9 5.31 -6.59 -2.18
CA LYS A 9 4.45 -7.75 -1.99
C LYS A 9 4.71 -8.30 -0.58
N ALA A 10 3.68 -8.37 0.24
CA ALA A 10 3.72 -8.90 1.59
C ALA A 10 2.94 -10.22 1.67
N SER A 11 3.53 -11.21 2.30
CA SER A 11 2.88 -12.47 2.67
C SER A 11 3.18 -12.74 4.15
N GLU A 12 2.29 -13.41 4.87
CA GLU A 12 2.53 -13.74 6.27
C GLU A 12 3.78 -14.62 6.42
N GLY A 13 4.63 -14.29 7.38
CA GLY A 13 5.91 -14.94 7.61
C GLY A 13 7.05 -14.56 6.63
N ALA A 14 6.77 -13.72 5.63
CA ALA A 14 7.79 -13.30 4.67
C ALA A 14 8.68 -12.17 5.24
N ARG A 15 9.94 -12.19 4.82
CA ARG A 15 10.87 -11.08 5.08
C ARG A 15 10.90 -10.14 3.89
N VAL A 16 10.81 -8.84 4.18
CA VAL A 16 10.81 -7.80 3.17
C VAL A 16 11.83 -6.73 3.54
N ARG A 17 12.71 -6.41 2.61
CA ARG A 17 13.68 -5.31 2.77
C ARG A 17 13.09 -4.01 2.27
N VAL A 18 13.01 -3.03 3.16
CA VAL A 18 12.42 -1.71 2.90
C VAL A 18 13.43 -0.60 3.19
N PRO A 19 13.23 0.62 2.70
CA PRO A 19 13.99 1.78 3.14
C PRO A 19 13.91 1.93 4.66
N LYS A 20 14.96 2.49 5.28
CA LYS A 20 15.05 2.63 6.73
C LYS A 20 13.76 3.18 7.32
N GLN A 21 13.22 2.44 8.27
CA GLN A 21 12.05 2.84 9.09
C GLN A 21 12.52 3.33 10.45
N SER A 22 11.67 4.15 11.09
CA SER A 22 11.87 4.56 12.47
C SER A 22 11.40 3.45 13.41
N GLY A 23 12.15 3.18 14.44
CA GLY A 23 11.88 2.13 15.44
C GLY A 23 13.14 1.34 15.74
N ASP A 24 13.14 0.65 16.87
CA ASP A 24 14.24 -0.21 17.29
C ASP A 24 14.01 -1.65 16.80
N GLU A 25 15.08 -2.45 16.80
CA GLU A 25 15.01 -3.87 16.50
C GLU A 25 14.03 -4.57 17.45
N GLY A 26 13.17 -5.43 16.92
CA GLY A 26 12.10 -6.12 17.65
C GLY A 26 10.82 -5.30 17.80
N SER A 27 10.80 -4.01 17.45
CA SER A 27 9.58 -3.22 17.50
C SER A 27 8.58 -3.62 16.39
N THR A 28 7.30 -3.40 16.67
CA THR A 28 6.22 -3.73 15.75
C THR A 28 5.73 -2.46 15.05
N LEU A 29 5.67 -2.53 13.73
CA LEU A 29 5.14 -1.47 12.89
C LEU A 29 3.83 -1.91 12.23
N THR A 30 2.90 -0.98 12.07
CA THR A 30 1.64 -1.22 11.37
C THR A 30 1.56 -0.32 10.14
N PHE A 31 1.32 -0.92 8.98
CA PHE A 31 1.16 -0.24 7.70
C PHE A 31 -0.29 -0.29 7.27
N ASN A 32 -0.89 0.87 7.05
CA ASN A 32 -2.30 1.01 6.66
C ASN A 32 -2.47 1.27 5.15
N GLU A 33 -1.39 1.58 4.44
CA GLU A 33 -1.43 1.82 3.00
C GLU A 33 -1.39 0.52 2.20
N VAL A 34 -2.47 -0.25 2.25
CA VAL A 34 -2.62 -1.47 1.48
C VAL A 34 -3.28 -1.13 0.15
N LEU A 35 -2.59 -1.34 -0.95
CA LEU A 35 -3.06 -1.02 -2.30
C LEU A 35 -3.90 -2.14 -2.91
N LEU A 36 -3.51 -3.38 -2.64
CA LEU A 36 -4.18 -4.57 -3.12
C LEU A 36 -4.10 -5.68 -2.07
N PHE A 37 -5.19 -6.35 -1.86
CA PHE A 37 -5.26 -7.55 -1.03
C PHE A 37 -5.81 -8.73 -1.84
N SER A 38 -5.19 -9.88 -1.69
CA SER A 38 -5.67 -11.12 -2.32
C SER A 38 -5.54 -12.29 -1.35
N ASP A 39 -6.63 -13.03 -1.18
CA ASP A 39 -6.71 -14.24 -0.36
C ASP A 39 -6.76 -15.51 -1.22
N GLY A 40 -6.30 -15.42 -2.47
CA GLY A 40 -6.33 -16.54 -3.41
C GLY A 40 -7.69 -16.80 -4.05
N LYS A 41 -8.80 -16.52 -3.36
CA LYS A 41 -10.18 -16.62 -3.89
C LYS A 41 -10.75 -15.27 -4.25
N ASN A 42 -10.53 -14.28 -3.41
CA ASN A 42 -11.01 -12.92 -3.59
C ASN A 42 -9.83 -11.97 -3.72
N THR A 43 -9.96 -11.00 -4.61
CA THR A 43 -8.96 -9.94 -4.79
C THR A 43 -9.67 -8.60 -4.66
N GLU A 44 -9.20 -7.78 -3.74
CA GLU A 44 -9.66 -6.41 -3.56
C GLU A 44 -8.58 -5.43 -3.99
N VAL A 45 -8.95 -4.52 -4.86
CA VAL A 45 -8.07 -3.45 -5.35
C VAL A 45 -8.50 -2.15 -4.69
N GLY A 46 -7.56 -1.47 -4.06
CA GLY A 46 -7.80 -0.18 -3.43
C GLY A 46 -8.00 0.94 -4.45
N THR A 47 -8.82 1.93 -4.09
CA THR A 47 -9.02 3.16 -4.85
C THR A 47 -8.88 4.38 -3.91
N PRO A 48 -7.67 4.83 -3.58
CA PRO A 48 -6.33 4.30 -3.84
C PRO A 48 -5.90 3.15 -2.91
N THR A 49 -6.50 3.02 -1.72
CA THR A 49 -6.17 2.02 -0.70
C THR A 49 -7.38 1.17 -0.34
N VAL A 50 -7.13 -0.05 0.13
CA VAL A 50 -8.18 -0.94 0.64
C VAL A 50 -8.58 -0.48 2.03
N SER A 51 -9.86 -0.15 2.21
CA SER A 51 -10.38 0.34 3.48
C SER A 51 -10.35 -0.76 4.55
N GLY A 52 -9.81 -0.43 5.73
CA GLY A 52 -9.74 -1.35 6.86
C GLY A 52 -8.68 -2.44 6.75
N ALA A 53 -7.86 -2.43 5.71
CA ALA A 53 -6.72 -3.33 5.60
C ALA A 53 -5.50 -2.76 6.33
N SER A 54 -4.78 -3.60 7.04
CA SER A 54 -3.52 -3.24 7.70
C SER A 54 -2.56 -4.42 7.73
N VAL A 55 -1.29 -4.13 7.64
CA VAL A 55 -0.20 -5.11 7.72
C VAL A 55 0.66 -4.80 8.93
N THR A 56 0.81 -5.79 9.79
CA THR A 56 1.67 -5.72 10.97
C THR A 56 2.98 -6.44 10.69
N ALA A 57 4.08 -5.74 10.87
CA ALA A 57 5.42 -6.27 10.68
C ALA A 57 6.32 -5.97 11.88
N THR A 58 7.28 -6.83 12.14
CA THR A 58 8.29 -6.64 13.18
C THR A 58 9.62 -6.32 12.53
N ILE A 59 10.34 -5.35 13.08
CA ILE A 59 11.70 -5.00 12.65
C ILE A 59 12.65 -6.10 13.10
N ILE A 60 13.38 -6.70 12.16
CA ILE A 60 14.40 -7.70 12.44
C ILE A 60 15.75 -7.03 12.65
N ASP A 61 16.14 -6.19 11.69
CA ASP A 61 17.47 -5.59 11.64
C ASP A 61 17.48 -4.30 10.83
N HIS A 62 18.42 -3.43 11.16
CA HIS A 62 18.75 -2.22 10.42
C HIS A 62 20.15 -2.34 9.84
N GLY A 63 20.29 -2.26 8.54
CA GLY A 63 21.58 -2.40 7.89
C GLY A 63 21.86 -1.35 6.84
N ARG A 64 23.04 -1.46 6.25
CA ARG A 64 23.46 -0.67 5.10
C ARG A 64 23.78 -1.59 3.95
N ASP A 65 23.29 -1.27 2.79
CA ASP A 65 23.59 -1.98 1.56
C ASP A 65 25.06 -1.83 1.15
N ARG A 66 25.50 -2.66 0.23
CA ARG A 66 26.81 -2.59 -0.37
C ARG A 66 27.06 -1.20 -0.96
N LYS A 67 28.28 -0.71 -0.84
CA LYS A 67 28.68 0.57 -1.43
C LYS A 67 28.52 0.56 -2.94
N ILE A 68 27.73 1.50 -3.44
CA ILE A 68 27.53 1.75 -4.88
C ILE A 68 28.38 2.94 -5.27
N LEU A 69 29.15 2.77 -6.33
CA LEU A 69 29.99 3.83 -6.87
C LEU A 69 29.13 4.69 -7.82
N VAL A 70 28.92 5.95 -7.42
CA VAL A 70 28.20 6.92 -8.25
C VAL A 70 29.24 7.77 -8.97
N TYR A 71 29.37 7.54 -10.26
CA TYR A 71 30.28 8.30 -11.12
C TYR A 71 29.49 9.19 -12.06
N LYS A 72 29.77 10.50 -12.01
CA LYS A 72 29.14 11.49 -12.88
C LYS A 72 30.21 12.15 -13.74
N LYS A 73 29.96 12.18 -15.04
CA LYS A 73 30.84 12.84 -16.02
C LYS A 73 29.98 13.65 -16.99
N LYS A 74 30.47 14.86 -17.33
CA LYS A 74 29.91 15.66 -18.42
C LYS A 74 30.90 15.68 -19.57
N ARG A 75 30.38 15.38 -20.77
CA ARG A 75 31.18 15.37 -21.99
C ARG A 75 31.72 16.77 -22.30
N ARG A 76 33.01 16.87 -22.66
CA ARG A 76 33.69 18.10 -23.07
C ARG A 76 33.73 19.23 -22.03
N LYS A 77 33.47 18.96 -20.75
CA LYS A 77 33.40 20.01 -19.71
C LYS A 77 34.37 19.80 -18.55
N GLY A 78 35.27 18.80 -18.61
CA GLY A 78 36.18 18.51 -17.50
C GLY A 78 35.52 18.16 -16.17
N TYR A 79 34.19 18.00 -16.16
CA TYR A 79 33.43 17.68 -14.96
C TYR A 79 33.46 16.18 -14.72
N GLN A 80 33.97 15.78 -13.58
CA GLN A 80 33.97 14.39 -13.09
C GLN A 80 33.72 14.38 -11.59
N ARG A 81 32.80 13.53 -11.14
CA ARG A 81 32.55 13.31 -9.70
C ARG A 81 32.40 11.82 -9.44
N LYS A 82 33.08 11.34 -8.40
CA LYS A 82 33.05 9.96 -7.96
C LYS A 82 32.68 9.94 -6.48
N ASN A 83 31.50 9.45 -6.16
CA ASN A 83 31.01 9.33 -4.80
C ASN A 83 30.62 7.89 -4.51
N GLY A 84 30.82 7.43 -3.28
CA GLY A 84 30.28 6.15 -2.82
C GLY A 84 28.99 6.38 -2.05
N HIS A 85 27.95 5.59 -2.34
CA HIS A 85 26.68 5.63 -1.63
C HIS A 85 26.36 4.27 -1.02
N ARG A 86 25.94 4.27 0.24
CA ARG A 86 25.36 3.10 0.92
C ARG A 86 23.97 3.44 1.37
N GLN A 87 22.97 2.70 0.85
CA GLN A 87 21.59 2.90 1.23
C GLN A 87 21.31 2.21 2.57
N TRP A 88 20.65 2.91 3.47
CA TRP A 88 20.12 2.33 4.69
C TRP A 88 18.84 1.54 4.38
N PHE A 89 18.71 0.39 4.98
CA PHE A 89 17.53 -0.45 4.89
C PHE A 89 17.10 -0.96 6.26
N THR A 90 15.89 -1.46 6.31
CA THR A 90 15.31 -2.19 7.43
C THR A 90 14.75 -3.49 6.91
N ASP A 91 15.10 -4.59 7.52
CA ASP A 91 14.51 -5.89 7.24
C ASP A 91 13.30 -6.10 8.16
N LEU A 92 12.13 -6.27 7.56
CA LEU A 92 10.85 -6.48 8.23
C LEU A 92 10.41 -7.92 8.06
N GLU A 93 9.86 -8.50 9.12
CA GLU A 93 9.11 -9.76 9.07
C GLU A 93 7.62 -9.46 9.17
N ILE A 94 6.86 -9.88 8.18
CA ILE A 94 5.41 -9.71 8.18
C ILE A 94 4.78 -10.72 9.13
N LYS A 95 4.17 -10.24 10.21
CA LYS A 95 3.54 -11.11 11.22
C LYS A 95 2.09 -11.41 10.88
N LYS A 96 1.31 -10.38 10.54
CA LYS A 96 -0.12 -10.53 10.32
C LYS A 96 -0.63 -9.55 9.28
N ILE A 97 -1.52 -10.04 8.44
CA ILE A 97 -2.25 -9.23 7.46
C ILE A 97 -3.72 -9.23 7.90
N LYS A 98 -4.25 -8.05 8.21
CA LYS A 98 -5.67 -7.86 8.49
C LYS A 98 -6.28 -7.20 7.26
N ALA A 99 -7.33 -7.80 6.72
CA ALA A 99 -8.21 -7.19 5.75
C ALA A 99 -9.64 -7.41 6.23
N SER A 100 -10.36 -6.35 6.50
CA SER A 100 -11.79 -6.44 6.65
C SER A 100 -12.38 -6.38 5.25
N ILE A 101 -12.70 -7.53 4.69
CA ILE A 101 -13.48 -7.62 3.46
C ILE A 101 -14.88 -7.09 3.80
N SER A 102 -15.09 -5.80 3.62
CA SER A 102 -16.45 -5.28 3.57
C SER A 102 -17.08 -5.79 2.28
N PRO A 103 -18.16 -6.57 2.32
CA PRO A 103 -18.86 -6.92 1.11
C PRO A 103 -19.29 -5.59 0.46
N LYS A 104 -18.72 -5.29 -0.70
CA LYS A 104 -19.07 -4.12 -1.50
C LYS A 104 -20.58 -4.14 -1.68
N ALA A 105 -21.29 -3.29 -0.95
CA ALA A 105 -22.69 -3.06 -1.17
C ALA A 105 -22.84 -2.67 -2.64
N LYS A 106 -23.45 -3.57 -3.42
CA LYS A 106 -23.88 -3.26 -4.77
C LYS A 106 -24.79 -2.04 -4.62
N SER A 107 -24.33 -0.89 -5.09
CA SER A 107 -25.18 0.27 -5.25
C SER A 107 -26.25 -0.13 -6.28
N ALA A 108 -27.35 -0.64 -5.79
CA ALA A 108 -28.55 -0.80 -6.58
C ALA A 108 -28.96 0.63 -6.97
N SER A 109 -28.75 0.96 -8.23
CA SER A 109 -29.37 2.11 -8.84
C SER A 109 -30.87 1.90 -8.80
N LYS A 110 -31.48 2.48 -7.78
CA LYS A 110 -32.94 2.52 -7.68
C LYS A 110 -33.40 3.51 -8.74
N LYS A 111 -33.77 2.95 -9.90
CA LYS A 111 -34.47 3.65 -10.95
C LYS A 111 -35.78 4.15 -10.33
N ALA A 112 -35.90 5.45 -10.18
CA ALA A 112 -37.13 6.10 -9.78
C ALA A 112 -38.10 5.98 -10.94
N GLU A 113 -39.18 5.24 -10.76
CA GLU A 113 -40.36 5.31 -11.61
C GLU A 113 -41.18 6.53 -11.21
N PRO A 114 -41.68 7.34 -12.17
CA PRO A 114 -42.52 8.46 -11.84
C PRO A 114 -43.92 7.95 -11.47
N VAL A 115 -44.37 8.33 -10.29
CA VAL A 115 -45.74 8.16 -9.85
C VAL A 115 -46.60 9.11 -10.68
N ILE A 116 -47.46 8.58 -11.50
CA ILE A 116 -48.47 9.32 -12.21
C ILE A 116 -49.64 9.51 -11.24
N ASP A 117 -49.85 10.74 -10.82
CA ASP A 117 -51.01 11.24 -10.12
C ASP A 117 -52.22 11.18 -11.08
N LYS A 118 -53.24 10.47 -10.72
CA LYS A 118 -54.57 10.61 -11.29
C LYS A 118 -55.56 10.99 -10.19
N SER A 119 -55.58 12.27 -9.97
CA SER A 119 -56.77 12.90 -9.44
C SER A 119 -57.77 13.09 -10.59
N SER A 120 -58.97 12.69 -10.45
CA SER A 120 -60.21 13.26 -11.05
C SER A 120 -61.35 12.51 -10.45
N GLN A 121 -62.18 13.21 -9.70
CA GLN A 121 -63.48 13.73 -10.12
C GLN A 121 -64.49 12.59 -10.33
N GLU A 122 -65.57 12.59 -9.68
CA GLU A 122 -66.81 13.41 -9.74
C GLU A 122 -67.73 13.02 -8.57
N GLU A 123 -68.27 13.97 -7.88
CA GLU A 123 -69.61 14.57 -8.14
C GLU A 123 -70.73 13.53 -8.42
N GLU A 124 -71.55 13.41 -7.61
CA GLU A 124 -72.94 13.86 -7.33
C GLU A 124 -73.49 13.21 -6.11
#